data_4f92da432a196b7af49641a6a277cae3
#
_entry.id   4f92da432a196b7af49641a6a277cae3
#
_cell.length_a   1.000
_cell.length_b   1.000
_cell.length_c   1.000
_cell.angle_alpha   90.00
_cell.angle_beta   90.00
_cell.angle_gamma   90.00
#
_symmetry.space_group_name_H-M   'P 1'
#
loop_
_entity.id
_entity.type
_entity.pdbx_description
1 polymer ?
#
loop_
_entity_poly.entity_id
_entity_poly.type
_entity_poly.pdbx_seq_one_letter_code
_entity_poly.pdbx_strand_id
1 'polypeptide(L)'
;FFLTQVLKVDGGTANGLLIVALVLGAPFFIVAGWLSDRIGRKPVLLAGLLLATLFYFPLFKGLTHYANPAIDQASRQSPISVVADPATCTFQFDPVGKATFDSPCDKVKTFLVKAGLPYSTVAAPAGSDVRVRIGETEIAGFDAEAMAAAVKTAGYPQQADGSQVNKP
;
A
#
# COMPACT_ATOMS: atom_id res chain seq x y z
N PHE A 1 -10.18 -4.43 -0.07
CA PHE A 1 -9.71 -3.06 -0.35
C PHE A 1 -8.27 -3.06 -0.87
N PHE A 2 -7.28 -3.61 -0.14
CA PHE A 2 -5.86 -3.60 -0.55
C PHE A 2 -5.61 -4.23 -1.92
N LEU A 3 -6.16 -5.41 -2.18
CA LEU A 3 -6.01 -6.12 -3.46
C LEU A 3 -6.58 -5.32 -4.64
N THR A 4 -7.72 -4.67 -4.47
CA THR A 4 -8.42 -3.99 -5.57
C THR A 4 -7.95 -2.56 -5.76
N GLN A 5 -7.68 -1.82 -4.69
CA GLN A 5 -7.34 -0.40 -4.76
C GLN A 5 -5.83 -0.16 -4.88
N VAL A 6 -5.02 -0.92 -4.15
CA VAL A 6 -3.56 -0.74 -4.15
C VAL A 6 -2.89 -1.63 -5.18
N LEU A 7 -3.19 -2.93 -5.17
CA LEU A 7 -2.58 -3.87 -6.11
C LEU A 7 -3.29 -3.94 -7.47
N LYS A 8 -4.39 -3.21 -7.65
CA LYS A 8 -5.15 -3.16 -8.92
C LYS A 8 -5.54 -4.55 -9.46
N VAL A 9 -5.83 -5.49 -8.55
CA VAL A 9 -6.32 -6.82 -8.90
C VAL A 9 -7.80 -6.73 -9.24
N ASP A 10 -8.22 -7.44 -10.29
CA ASP A 10 -9.64 -7.55 -10.65
C ASP A 10 -10.50 -8.05 -9.47
N GLY A 11 -11.71 -7.46 -9.36
CA GLY A 11 -12.61 -7.75 -8.24
C GLY A 11 -13.07 -9.21 -8.16
N GLY A 12 -13.27 -9.87 -9.31
CA GLY A 12 -13.63 -11.29 -9.36
C GLY A 12 -12.52 -12.18 -8.81
N THR A 13 -11.29 -11.94 -9.25
CA THR A 13 -10.10 -12.65 -8.77
C THR A 13 -9.85 -12.39 -7.29
N ALA A 14 -9.98 -11.13 -6.83
CA ALA A 14 -9.80 -10.77 -5.42
C ALA A 14 -10.81 -11.49 -4.52
N ASN A 15 -12.07 -11.55 -4.93
CA ASN A 15 -13.12 -12.27 -4.18
C ASN A 15 -12.85 -13.79 -4.16
N GLY A 16 -12.41 -14.36 -5.28
CA GLY A 16 -12.03 -15.77 -5.35
C GLY A 16 -10.89 -16.11 -4.38
N LEU A 17 -9.84 -15.28 -4.35
CA LEU A 17 -8.72 -15.42 -3.41
C LEU A 17 -9.17 -15.32 -1.95
N LEU A 18 -10.11 -14.40 -1.64
CA LEU A 18 -10.67 -14.27 -0.30
C LEU A 18 -11.44 -15.52 0.13
N ILE A 19 -12.26 -16.09 -0.76
CA ILE A 19 -13.01 -17.33 -0.47
C ILE A 19 -12.03 -18.47 -0.17
N VAL A 20 -11.02 -18.66 -1.01
CA VAL A 20 -9.99 -19.70 -0.80
C VAL A 20 -9.26 -19.48 0.53
N ALA A 21 -8.86 -18.24 0.82
CA ALA A 21 -8.18 -17.91 2.07
C ALA A 21 -9.06 -18.19 3.30
N LEU A 22 -10.38 -17.90 3.25
CA LEU A 22 -11.31 -18.17 4.32
C LEU A 22 -11.50 -19.68 4.54
N VAL A 23 -11.66 -20.45 3.46
CA VAL A 23 -11.82 -21.92 3.53
C VAL A 23 -10.59 -22.58 4.10
N LEU A 24 -9.39 -22.15 3.68
CA LEU A 24 -8.13 -22.66 4.23
C LEU A 24 -7.87 -22.17 5.66
N GLY A 25 -8.32 -20.96 5.99
CA GLY A 25 -8.15 -20.37 7.33
C GLY A 25 -9.07 -20.97 8.39
N ALA A 26 -10.28 -21.42 8.01
CA ALA A 26 -11.27 -21.94 8.95
C ALA A 26 -10.74 -23.07 9.87
N PRO A 27 -10.02 -24.09 9.38
CA PRO A 27 -9.45 -25.12 10.25
C PRO A 27 -8.45 -24.58 11.28
N PHE A 28 -7.68 -23.53 10.91
CA PHE A 28 -6.73 -22.92 11.83
C PHE A 28 -7.40 -22.23 13.03
N PHE A 29 -8.60 -21.68 12.84
CA PHE A 29 -9.36 -21.12 13.98
C PHE A 29 -9.73 -22.19 15.00
N ILE A 30 -10.13 -23.39 14.53
CA ILE A 30 -10.47 -24.52 15.41
C ILE A 30 -9.22 -24.98 16.17
N VAL A 31 -8.09 -25.12 15.47
CA VAL A 31 -6.82 -25.52 16.08
C VAL A 31 -6.34 -24.49 17.10
N ALA A 32 -6.39 -23.20 16.76
CA ALA A 32 -6.00 -22.12 17.64
C ALA A 32 -6.90 -22.02 18.87
N GLY A 33 -8.22 -22.22 18.72
CA GLY A 33 -9.19 -22.29 19.81
C GLY A 33 -8.86 -23.43 20.78
N TRP A 34 -8.69 -24.65 20.27
CA TRP A 34 -8.31 -25.81 21.06
C TRP A 34 -6.98 -25.62 21.79
N LEU A 35 -5.99 -25.05 21.11
CA LEU A 35 -4.68 -24.74 21.71
C LEU A 35 -4.80 -23.70 22.82
N SER A 36 -5.62 -22.66 22.59
CA SER A 36 -5.91 -21.61 23.57
C SER A 36 -6.55 -22.14 24.85
N ASP A 37 -7.43 -23.13 24.75
CA ASP A 37 -8.05 -23.75 25.90
C ASP A 37 -7.08 -24.62 26.71
N ARG A 38 -6.05 -25.17 26.05
CA ARG A 38 -5.05 -26.04 26.68
C ARG A 38 -3.90 -25.29 27.36
N ILE A 39 -3.35 -24.27 26.68
CA ILE A 39 -2.14 -23.54 27.11
C ILE A 39 -2.53 -22.24 27.83
N GLY A 40 -3.78 -21.81 27.66
CA GLY A 40 -4.29 -20.54 28.15
C GLY A 40 -4.29 -19.45 27.07
N ARG A 41 -5.18 -18.49 27.24
CA ARG A 41 -5.45 -17.46 26.22
C ARG A 41 -4.30 -16.46 26.05
N LYS A 42 -3.63 -16.07 27.14
CA LYS A 42 -2.57 -15.05 27.11
C LYS A 42 -1.36 -15.45 26.22
N PRO A 43 -0.74 -16.65 26.39
CA PRO A 43 0.41 -17.02 25.56
C PRO A 43 0.05 -17.19 24.08
N VAL A 44 -1.17 -17.67 23.76
CA VAL A 44 -1.61 -17.82 22.37
C VAL A 44 -1.80 -16.45 21.71
N LEU A 45 -2.39 -15.47 22.41
CA LEU A 45 -2.50 -14.10 21.90
C LEU A 45 -1.13 -13.44 21.70
N LEU A 46 -0.21 -13.58 22.65
CA LEU A 46 1.13 -13.02 22.53
C LEU A 46 1.91 -13.66 21.37
N ALA A 47 1.80 -14.98 21.20
CA ALA A 47 2.41 -15.69 20.09
C ALA A 47 1.82 -15.22 18.74
N GLY A 48 0.51 -15.03 18.66
CA GLY A 48 -0.16 -14.50 17.46
C GLY A 48 0.31 -13.10 17.10
N LEU A 49 0.40 -12.19 18.07
CA LEU A 49 0.92 -10.84 17.87
C LEU A 49 2.39 -10.83 17.40
N LEU A 50 3.21 -11.67 18.02
CA LEU A 50 4.62 -11.81 17.65
C LEU A 50 4.77 -12.33 16.21
N LEU A 51 4.03 -13.37 15.86
CA LEU A 51 4.01 -13.91 14.49
C LEU A 51 3.51 -12.86 13.49
N ALA A 52 2.42 -12.15 13.80
CA ALA A 52 1.91 -11.08 12.95
C ALA A 52 2.97 -10.00 12.71
N THR A 53 3.68 -9.56 13.75
CA THR A 53 4.73 -8.53 13.63
C THR A 53 5.89 -9.01 12.78
N LEU A 54 6.34 -10.26 12.95
CA LEU A 54 7.46 -10.81 12.19
C LEU A 54 7.12 -11.04 10.71
N PHE A 55 5.91 -11.53 10.44
CA PHE A 55 5.52 -11.92 9.08
C PHE A 55 4.82 -10.81 8.29
N TYR A 56 4.41 -9.71 8.93
CA TYR A 56 3.70 -8.63 8.26
C TYR A 56 4.45 -8.09 7.02
N PHE A 57 5.68 -7.66 7.18
CA PHE A 57 6.47 -7.09 6.09
C PHE A 57 6.76 -8.09 4.96
N PRO A 58 7.27 -9.31 5.23
CA PRO A 58 7.55 -10.26 4.17
C PRO A 58 6.29 -10.74 3.45
N LEU A 59 5.15 -10.88 4.15
CA LEU A 59 3.88 -11.25 3.52
C LEU A 59 3.36 -10.18 2.58
N PHE A 60 3.36 -8.91 2.99
CA PHE A 60 2.91 -7.82 2.12
C PHE A 60 3.83 -7.61 0.93
N LYS A 61 5.14 -7.76 1.11
CA LYS A 61 6.11 -7.72 0.00
C LYS A 61 5.89 -8.87 -0.98
N GLY A 62 5.69 -10.07 -0.47
CA GLY A 62 5.34 -11.24 -1.29
C GLY A 62 4.01 -11.04 -2.02
N LEU A 63 2.99 -10.55 -1.32
CA LEU A 63 1.68 -10.30 -1.90
C LEU A 63 1.77 -9.30 -3.08
N THR A 64 2.51 -8.21 -2.93
CA THR A 64 2.72 -7.25 -4.02
C THR A 64 3.42 -7.90 -5.21
N HIS A 65 4.48 -8.66 -4.96
CA HIS A 65 5.26 -9.31 -6.00
C HIS A 65 4.44 -10.34 -6.82
N TYR A 66 3.63 -11.16 -6.14
CA TYR A 66 2.86 -12.23 -6.80
C TYR A 66 1.52 -11.76 -7.35
N ALA A 67 0.85 -10.81 -6.68
CA ALA A 67 -0.47 -10.36 -7.12
C ALA A 67 -0.40 -9.32 -8.26
N ASN A 68 0.60 -8.46 -8.27
CA ASN A 68 0.82 -7.52 -9.38
C ASN A 68 2.31 -7.23 -9.60
N PRO A 69 2.98 -8.07 -10.41
CA PRO A 69 4.40 -7.90 -10.73
C PRO A 69 4.69 -6.58 -11.47
N ALA A 70 3.72 -6.00 -12.17
CA ALA A 70 3.89 -4.73 -12.86
C ALA A 70 4.09 -3.57 -11.86
N ILE A 71 3.33 -3.53 -10.76
CA ILE A 71 3.54 -2.55 -9.68
C ILE A 71 4.90 -2.77 -9.00
N ASP A 72 5.29 -4.02 -8.74
CA ASP A 72 6.58 -4.34 -8.12
C ASP A 72 7.75 -3.90 -9.02
N GLN A 73 7.67 -4.16 -10.32
CA GLN A 73 8.67 -3.70 -11.29
C GLN A 73 8.71 -2.18 -11.40
N ALA A 74 7.56 -1.51 -11.57
CA ALA A 74 7.49 -0.07 -11.66
C ALA A 74 8.07 0.61 -10.41
N SER A 75 7.76 0.10 -9.21
CA SER A 75 8.27 0.64 -7.96
C SER A 75 9.78 0.47 -7.78
N ARG A 76 10.38 -0.55 -8.39
CA ARG A 76 11.84 -0.77 -8.38
C ARG A 76 12.57 0.06 -9.44
N GLN A 77 11.97 0.22 -10.63
CA GLN A 77 12.58 0.94 -11.74
C GLN A 77 12.40 2.46 -11.63
N SER A 78 11.23 2.88 -11.16
CA SER A 78 10.84 4.28 -11.06
C SER A 78 10.25 4.57 -9.68
N PRO A 79 11.06 4.56 -8.60
CA PRO A 79 10.56 4.80 -7.26
C PRO A 79 9.94 6.19 -7.13
N ILE A 80 8.81 6.26 -6.41
CA ILE A 80 8.14 7.54 -6.13
C ILE A 80 8.63 8.07 -4.79
N SER A 81 9.12 9.29 -4.78
CA SER A 81 9.52 9.99 -3.56
C SER A 81 8.88 11.36 -3.47
N VAL A 82 8.34 11.67 -2.30
CA VAL A 82 7.80 12.99 -1.98
C VAL A 82 8.84 13.71 -1.12
N VAL A 83 9.45 14.73 -1.68
CA VAL A 83 10.45 15.57 -1.02
C VAL A 83 9.73 16.81 -0.51
N ALA A 84 9.63 16.98 0.79
CA ALA A 84 8.93 18.13 1.40
C ALA A 84 9.44 18.42 2.80
N ASP A 85 9.20 19.65 3.26
CA ASP A 85 9.45 20.03 4.64
C ASP A 85 8.52 19.25 5.57
N PRO A 86 9.02 18.48 6.55
CA PRO A 86 8.22 17.72 7.49
C PRO A 86 7.19 18.57 8.26
N ALA A 87 7.48 19.86 8.48
CA ALA A 87 6.58 20.77 9.19
C ALA A 87 5.34 21.14 8.36
N THR A 88 5.39 21.07 7.04
CA THR A 88 4.28 21.39 6.13
C THR A 88 3.45 20.18 5.74
N CYS A 89 3.93 18.98 6.06
CA CYS A 89 3.25 17.71 5.78
C CYS A 89 2.55 17.19 7.04
N THR A 90 1.24 17.17 7.03
CA THR A 90 0.47 16.59 8.13
C THR A 90 0.56 15.08 8.15
N PHE A 91 0.48 14.48 9.33
CA PHE A 91 0.32 13.04 9.45
C PHE A 91 -1.07 12.62 8.98
N GLN A 92 -1.16 11.94 7.84
CA GLN A 92 -2.42 11.57 7.20
C GLN A 92 -3.08 10.35 7.89
N PHE A 93 -3.39 10.49 9.17
CA PHE A 93 -4.19 9.49 9.88
C PHE A 93 -5.58 10.06 10.14
N ASP A 94 -6.54 9.65 9.32
CA ASP A 94 -7.94 10.06 9.46
C ASP A 94 -8.88 8.85 9.40
N PRO A 95 -9.07 8.16 10.53
CA PRO A 95 -9.96 6.99 10.60
C PRO A 95 -11.44 7.35 10.45
N VAL A 96 -11.80 8.64 10.58
CA VAL A 96 -13.19 9.12 10.54
C VAL A 96 -13.53 9.81 9.21
N GLY A 97 -12.53 10.16 8.40
CA GLY A 97 -12.72 10.82 7.10
C GLY A 97 -13.15 12.30 7.21
N LYS A 98 -12.83 12.96 8.33
CA LYS A 98 -13.21 14.37 8.59
C LYS A 98 -12.04 15.36 8.51
N ALA A 99 -10.82 14.87 8.47
CA ALA A 99 -9.66 15.74 8.37
C ALA A 99 -9.56 16.38 6.98
N THR A 100 -9.32 17.68 6.93
CA THR A 100 -9.01 18.40 5.70
C THR A 100 -7.51 18.47 5.53
N PHE A 101 -7.03 17.97 4.40
CA PHE A 101 -5.62 17.95 4.03
C PHE A 101 -5.40 18.98 2.92
N ASP A 102 -5.16 20.23 3.30
CA ASP A 102 -5.14 21.37 2.37
C ASP A 102 -3.74 21.78 1.93
N SER A 103 -2.67 21.34 2.64
CA SER A 103 -1.31 21.68 2.24
C SER A 103 -0.94 21.04 0.88
N PRO A 104 -0.07 21.64 0.10
CA PRO A 104 0.41 21.04 -1.15
C PRO A 104 0.99 19.64 -0.95
N CYS A 105 1.72 19.42 0.14
CA CYS A 105 2.25 18.12 0.52
C CYS A 105 1.14 17.09 0.80
N ASP A 106 0.09 17.50 1.50
CA ASP A 106 -1.03 16.63 1.84
C ASP A 106 -1.83 16.23 0.59
N LYS A 107 -2.04 17.17 -0.33
CA LYS A 107 -2.71 16.91 -1.61
C LYS A 107 -1.94 15.90 -2.45
N VAL A 108 -0.60 16.03 -2.53
CA VAL A 108 0.27 15.07 -3.19
C VAL A 108 0.14 13.68 -2.57
N LYS A 109 0.27 13.57 -1.26
CA LYS A 109 0.15 12.28 -0.55
C LYS A 109 -1.23 11.67 -0.73
N THR A 110 -2.29 12.48 -0.63
CA THR A 110 -3.67 12.02 -0.84
C THR A 110 -3.87 11.50 -2.25
N PHE A 111 -3.31 12.15 -3.26
CA PHE A 111 -3.35 11.68 -4.64
C PHE A 111 -2.67 10.32 -4.79
N LEU A 112 -1.45 10.16 -4.26
CA LEU A 112 -0.68 8.92 -4.34
C LEU A 112 -1.39 7.77 -3.62
N VAL A 113 -1.93 8.04 -2.42
CA VAL A 113 -2.70 7.04 -1.63
C VAL A 113 -3.98 6.62 -2.37
N LYS A 114 -4.74 7.57 -2.92
CA LYS A 114 -5.96 7.28 -3.69
C LYS A 114 -5.65 6.51 -4.98
N ALA A 115 -4.52 6.81 -5.61
CA ALA A 115 -4.05 6.08 -6.78
C ALA A 115 -3.48 4.68 -6.43
N GLY A 116 -3.27 4.38 -5.15
CA GLY A 116 -2.68 3.11 -4.69
C GLY A 116 -1.19 2.98 -5.02
N LEU A 117 -0.49 4.10 -5.12
CA LEU A 117 0.93 4.15 -5.50
C LEU A 117 1.82 4.10 -4.26
N PRO A 118 2.81 3.18 -4.20
CA PRO A 118 3.78 3.15 -3.12
C PRO A 118 4.73 4.35 -3.26
N TYR A 119 4.94 5.10 -2.19
CA TYR A 119 5.86 6.23 -2.16
C TYR A 119 6.68 6.27 -0.87
N SER A 120 7.83 6.90 -0.94
CA SER A 120 8.66 7.24 0.21
C SER A 120 8.63 8.76 0.46
N THR A 121 8.76 9.16 1.72
CA THR A 121 8.87 10.58 2.07
C THR A 121 10.34 10.89 2.40
N VAL A 122 10.88 11.92 1.77
CA VAL A 122 12.24 12.43 2.01
C VAL A 122 12.12 13.81 2.63
N ALA A 123 12.73 13.99 3.80
CA ALA A 123 12.73 15.29 4.47
C ALA A 123 13.58 16.30 3.68
N ALA A 124 13.00 17.45 3.39
CA ALA A 124 13.67 18.60 2.82
C ALA A 124 13.93 19.66 3.89
N PRO A 125 14.83 20.63 3.63
CA PRO A 125 15.05 21.77 4.54
C PRO A 125 13.76 22.54 4.80
N ALA A 126 13.68 23.18 5.98
CA ALA A 126 12.53 23.99 6.37
C ALA A 126 12.25 25.10 5.34
N GLY A 127 10.96 25.24 4.97
CA GLY A 127 10.52 26.22 3.98
C GLY A 127 10.70 25.79 2.51
N SER A 128 11.10 24.54 2.24
CA SER A 128 11.18 24.02 0.88
C SER A 128 9.80 23.69 0.33
N ASP A 129 9.57 24.03 -0.93
CA ASP A 129 8.39 23.61 -1.67
C ASP A 129 8.35 22.09 -1.84
N VAL A 130 7.14 21.53 -1.84
CA VAL A 130 6.95 20.11 -2.08
C VAL A 130 7.35 19.76 -3.53
N ARG A 131 8.11 18.67 -3.67
CA ARG A 131 8.49 18.10 -4.96
C ARG A 131 8.19 16.62 -4.97
N VAL A 132 7.66 16.17 -6.08
CA VAL A 132 7.39 14.74 -6.31
C VAL A 132 8.36 14.24 -7.36
N ARG A 133 9.15 13.25 -7.02
CA ARG A 133 10.04 12.58 -7.96
C ARG A 133 9.43 11.22 -8.31
N ILE A 134 9.21 10.99 -9.60
CA ILE A 134 8.70 9.73 -10.16
C ILE A 134 9.76 9.23 -11.15
N GLY A 135 10.61 8.30 -10.71
CA GLY A 135 11.79 7.90 -11.47
C GLY A 135 12.71 9.10 -11.72
N GLU A 136 12.86 9.49 -12.98
CA GLU A 136 13.69 10.65 -13.39
C GLU A 136 12.89 11.97 -13.50
N THR A 137 11.56 11.90 -13.46
CA THR A 137 10.70 13.09 -13.59
C THR A 137 10.49 13.74 -12.22
N GLU A 138 10.77 15.04 -12.12
CA GLU A 138 10.53 15.84 -10.92
C GLU A 138 9.42 16.87 -11.20
N ILE A 139 8.42 16.90 -10.33
CA ILE A 139 7.26 17.80 -10.42
C ILE A 139 7.25 18.68 -9.17
N ALA A 140 7.26 19.99 -9.35
CA ALA A 140 7.17 20.94 -8.26
C ALA A 140 5.72 21.24 -7.90
N GLY A 141 5.38 21.22 -6.62
CA GLY A 141 4.03 21.46 -6.13
C GLY A 141 3.07 20.30 -6.39
N PHE A 142 1.77 20.61 -6.37
CA PHE A 142 0.69 19.68 -6.68
C PHE A 142 0.11 19.96 -8.04
N ASP A 143 0.37 19.10 -9.00
CA ASP A 143 -0.25 19.08 -10.33
C ASP A 143 -0.74 17.66 -10.62
N ALA A 144 -2.06 17.49 -10.56
CA ALA A 144 -2.69 16.18 -10.72
C ALA A 144 -2.52 15.61 -12.13
N GLU A 145 -2.54 16.45 -13.17
CA GLU A 145 -2.40 16.00 -14.56
C GLU A 145 -0.96 15.61 -14.86
N ALA A 146 0.00 16.44 -14.47
CA ALA A 146 1.42 16.15 -14.62
C ALA A 146 1.82 14.89 -13.85
N MET A 147 1.31 14.71 -12.62
CA MET A 147 1.54 13.52 -11.81
C MET A 147 0.94 12.26 -12.46
N ALA A 148 -0.29 12.33 -12.97
CA ALA A 148 -0.93 11.20 -13.65
C ALA A 148 -0.19 10.81 -14.94
N ALA A 149 0.27 11.79 -15.72
CA ALA A 149 1.07 11.55 -16.91
C ALA A 149 2.42 10.90 -16.56
N ALA A 150 3.14 11.43 -15.56
CA ALA A 150 4.42 10.88 -15.11
C ALA A 150 4.28 9.45 -14.58
N VAL A 151 3.24 9.16 -13.80
CA VAL A 151 2.94 7.81 -13.28
C VAL A 151 2.69 6.83 -14.43
N LYS A 152 1.95 7.25 -15.45
CA LYS A 152 1.69 6.44 -16.65
C LYS A 152 2.98 6.17 -17.44
N THR A 153 3.81 7.19 -17.63
CA THR A 153 5.10 7.06 -18.31
C THR A 153 6.08 6.16 -17.54
N ALA A 154 6.04 6.20 -16.23
CA ALA A 154 6.84 5.35 -15.34
C ALA A 154 6.36 3.87 -15.30
N GLY A 155 5.32 3.51 -16.05
CA GLY A 155 4.85 2.13 -16.19
C GLY A 155 3.96 1.63 -15.05
N TYR A 156 3.46 2.51 -14.19
CA TYR A 156 2.51 2.11 -13.15
C TYR A 156 1.13 1.81 -13.74
N PRO A 157 0.50 0.68 -13.39
CA PRO A 157 -0.85 0.33 -13.84
C PRO A 157 -1.88 1.31 -13.29
N GLN A 158 -2.70 1.87 -14.18
CA GLN A 158 -3.71 2.89 -13.83
C GLN A 158 -5.05 2.28 -13.38
N GLN A 159 -5.36 1.09 -13.85
CA GLN A 159 -6.63 0.41 -13.61
C GLN A 159 -6.41 -1.02 -13.14
N ALA A 160 -7.41 -1.55 -12.42
CA ALA A 160 -7.45 -2.96 -12.08
C ALA A 160 -7.67 -3.78 -13.37
N ASP A 161 -6.66 -4.52 -13.77
CA ASP A 161 -6.69 -5.40 -14.92
C ASP A 161 -6.26 -6.80 -14.53
N GLY A 162 -7.14 -7.77 -14.72
CA GLY A 162 -6.87 -9.18 -14.44
C GLY A 162 -5.75 -9.80 -15.30
N SER A 163 -5.33 -9.12 -16.38
CA SER A 163 -4.22 -9.57 -17.22
C SER A 163 -2.85 -9.46 -16.54
N GLN A 164 -2.76 -8.63 -15.50
CA GLN A 164 -1.51 -8.34 -14.79
C GLN A 164 -1.28 -9.21 -13.55
N VAL A 165 -2.25 -10.04 -13.20
CA VAL A 165 -2.10 -11.02 -12.13
C VAL A 165 -1.32 -12.22 -12.69
N ASN A 166 -0.29 -12.65 -11.98
CA ASN A 166 0.37 -13.92 -12.29
C ASN A 166 -0.67 -15.04 -12.24
N LYS A 167 -1.07 -15.53 -13.40
CA LYS A 167 -1.85 -16.77 -13.50
C LYS A 167 -0.90 -17.93 -13.21
N PRO A 168 -1.28 -18.84 -12.29
CA PRO A 168 -0.51 -20.06 -12.06
C PRO A 168 -0.41 -20.91 -13.30
#